data_de8a611b51c80bbe56efd6a83559e238
#
_entry.id   de8a611b51c80bbe56efd6a83559e238
#
_cell.length_a   1.000
_cell.length_b   1.000
_cell.length_c   1.000
_cell.angle_alpha   90.00
_cell.angle_beta   90.00
_cell.angle_gamma   90.00
#
_symmetry.space_group_name_H-M   'P 1'
#
loop_
_entity.id
_entity.type
_entity.pdbx_description
1 polymer ?
#
loop_
_entity_poly.entity_id
_entity_poly.type
_entity_poly.pdbx_seq_one_letter_code
_entity_poly.pdbx_strand_id
1 'polypeptide(L)'
;MFRLILVAAASVLFAAVLALAEAAITRSSRVRAAELADEGRGGAKALGRILNDSAAYLSVTAFLRSVAEAVAAVCITLAVTRSLAGFWRPLLTSIAIMTLVSFIAVGVSPRTLGRRHSDVVGLTLAPVVVWLRRLLGPIARLLVSLANLATGGGYKDGPFQSESELRDLVDIAGENALIEDDEREMIHSVFELGDTVARSVMVPRTDMVAIEITKNARQAMSLFIRSGFSRLPVVGDGPDDVLGLIYMKDVVRLMTSDGADLRTISIESVMRQMPFVPESKPVDDLLREMQRDSVHIAIVVDEYGGTAGLVTIEDILEEIVGEIDDEYDREAPKVEDLGAGRFRLPASMSVDDFAEDFDVDLDEDEVDTVGGLIAKHLGRVPILGSHCEVGRYRLTAERMAGRRHRIASVLLEPLPPVVDAVGELAMSETASPRTERA
;
A
#
# COMPACT_ATOMS: atom_id res chain seq x y z
N MET A 1 -10.04 65.22 -17.58
CA MET A 1 -9.18 64.12 -18.01
C MET A 1 -8.26 63.64 -16.90
N PHE A 2 -7.41 64.50 -16.34
CA PHE A 2 -6.46 64.11 -15.29
C PHE A 2 -7.09 63.39 -14.10
N ARG A 3 -8.22 63.88 -13.55
CA ARG A 3 -8.93 63.23 -12.43
C ARG A 3 -9.38 61.82 -12.75
N LEU A 4 -9.87 61.55 -13.99
CA LEU A 4 -10.32 60.20 -14.41
C LEU A 4 -9.14 59.24 -14.50
N ILE A 5 -8.00 59.67 -15.02
CA ILE A 5 -6.78 58.84 -15.08
C ILE A 5 -6.24 58.54 -13.69
N LEU A 6 -6.27 59.52 -12.79
CA LEU A 6 -5.82 59.34 -11.41
C LEU A 6 -6.72 58.29 -10.66
N VAL A 7 -8.06 58.39 -10.82
CA VAL A 7 -9.00 57.43 -10.24
C VAL A 7 -8.79 56.06 -10.85
N ALA A 8 -8.60 55.94 -12.16
CA ALA A 8 -8.33 54.68 -12.82
C ALA A 8 -7.02 54.05 -12.31
N ALA A 9 -5.95 54.84 -12.21
CA ALA A 9 -4.66 54.33 -11.69
C ALA A 9 -4.76 53.86 -10.24
N ALA A 10 -5.47 54.63 -9.38
CA ALA A 10 -5.70 54.25 -7.98
C ALA A 10 -6.54 52.95 -7.89
N SER A 11 -7.56 52.78 -8.73
CA SER A 11 -8.40 51.58 -8.78
C SER A 11 -7.62 50.35 -9.26
N VAL A 12 -6.76 50.51 -10.29
CA VAL A 12 -5.89 49.43 -10.76
C VAL A 12 -4.89 49.01 -9.68
N LEU A 13 -4.27 49.97 -8.99
CA LEU A 13 -3.34 49.71 -7.90
C LEU A 13 -4.05 48.95 -6.74
N PHE A 14 -5.26 49.36 -6.40
CA PHE A 14 -6.05 48.71 -5.37
C PHE A 14 -6.42 47.27 -5.79
N ALA A 15 -6.84 47.06 -7.04
CA ALA A 15 -7.09 45.74 -7.60
C ALA A 15 -5.85 44.84 -7.58
N ALA A 16 -4.68 45.40 -7.90
CA ALA A 16 -3.40 44.69 -7.85
C ALA A 16 -3.00 44.26 -6.43
N VAL A 17 -3.22 45.13 -5.43
CA VAL A 17 -2.99 44.77 -4.01
C VAL A 17 -3.92 43.66 -3.53
N LEU A 18 -5.18 43.67 -3.95
CA LEU A 18 -6.12 42.58 -3.63
C LEU A 18 -5.71 41.27 -4.32
N ALA A 19 -5.30 41.31 -5.59
CA ALA A 19 -4.80 40.12 -6.28
C ALA A 19 -3.52 39.54 -5.65
N LEU A 20 -2.66 40.42 -5.14
CA LEU A 20 -1.46 40.04 -4.38
C LEU A 20 -1.84 39.33 -3.07
N ALA A 21 -2.83 39.88 -2.35
CA ALA A 21 -3.34 39.27 -1.12
C ALA A 21 -4.01 37.89 -1.36
N GLU A 22 -4.85 37.77 -2.41
CA GLU A 22 -5.48 36.52 -2.83
C GLU A 22 -4.43 35.44 -3.09
N ALA A 23 -3.39 35.77 -3.88
CA ALA A 23 -2.34 34.83 -4.23
C ALA A 23 -1.49 34.39 -3.01
N ALA A 24 -1.24 35.29 -2.07
CA ALA A 24 -0.52 34.97 -0.85
C ALA A 24 -1.35 34.06 0.08
N ILE A 25 -2.62 34.40 0.30
CA ILE A 25 -3.55 33.61 1.13
C ILE A 25 -3.72 32.18 0.58
N THR A 26 -3.90 32.05 -0.72
CA THR A 26 -4.08 30.74 -1.37
C THR A 26 -2.83 29.84 -1.23
N ARG A 27 -1.64 30.43 -1.13
CA ARG A 27 -0.38 29.68 -0.97
C ARG A 27 -0.02 29.38 0.50
N SER A 28 -0.59 30.11 1.45
CA SER A 28 -0.27 29.97 2.88
C SER A 28 -0.97 28.75 3.48
N SER A 29 -0.26 28.00 4.36
CA SER A 29 -0.84 26.86 5.10
C SER A 29 -1.24 27.27 6.52
N ARG A 30 -2.22 26.54 7.09
CA ARG A 30 -2.65 26.76 8.49
C ARG A 30 -1.53 26.48 9.49
N VAL A 31 -0.72 25.43 9.22
CA VAL A 31 0.42 25.05 10.07
C VAL A 31 1.43 26.19 10.11
N ARG A 32 1.80 26.72 8.93
CA ARG A 32 2.76 27.83 8.85
C ARG A 32 2.25 29.10 9.50
N ALA A 33 0.95 29.40 9.39
CA ALA A 33 0.35 30.54 10.06
C ALA A 33 0.35 30.40 11.60
N ALA A 34 0.20 29.19 12.13
CA ALA A 34 0.30 28.90 13.55
C ALA A 34 1.75 29.10 14.06
N GLU A 35 2.75 28.56 13.36
CA GLU A 35 4.16 28.76 13.68
C GLU A 35 4.52 30.25 13.76
N LEU A 36 4.11 31.04 12.74
CA LEU A 36 4.34 32.48 12.71
C LEU A 36 3.60 33.24 13.83
N ALA A 37 2.48 32.70 14.32
CA ALA A 37 1.77 33.26 15.46
C ALA A 37 2.49 32.97 16.79
N ASP A 38 3.09 31.79 16.93
CA ASP A 38 3.90 31.38 18.08
C ASP A 38 5.23 32.16 18.13
N GLU A 39 5.81 32.49 16.94
CA GLU A 39 6.94 33.42 16.81
C GLU A 39 6.57 34.88 17.18
N GLY A 40 5.31 35.18 17.45
CA GLY A 40 4.86 36.54 17.79
C GLY A 40 4.81 37.52 16.62
N ARG A 41 4.81 37.03 15.36
CA ARG A 41 4.80 37.87 14.16
C ARG A 41 3.48 38.67 14.05
N GLY A 42 3.61 39.96 13.80
CA GLY A 42 2.45 40.85 13.55
C GLY A 42 1.63 40.38 12.36
N GLY A 43 0.31 40.30 12.48
CA GLY A 43 -0.60 39.85 11.43
C GLY A 43 -0.85 38.35 11.36
N ALA A 44 -0.04 37.48 12.01
CA ALA A 44 -0.18 36.02 11.97
C ALA A 44 -1.55 35.55 12.50
N LYS A 45 -2.04 36.14 13.58
CA LYS A 45 -3.41 35.84 14.10
C LYS A 45 -4.52 36.23 13.12
N ALA A 46 -4.31 37.27 12.31
CA ALA A 46 -5.27 37.66 11.27
C ALA A 46 -5.20 36.67 10.09
N LEU A 47 -4.00 36.24 9.68
CA LEU A 47 -3.80 35.24 8.65
C LEU A 47 -4.41 33.90 9.05
N GLY A 48 -4.22 33.43 10.29
CA GLY A 48 -4.84 32.21 10.80
C GLY A 48 -6.39 32.26 10.76
N ARG A 49 -6.99 33.43 11.09
CA ARG A 49 -8.45 33.61 10.96
C ARG A 49 -8.92 33.52 9.49
N ILE A 50 -8.15 34.05 8.56
CA ILE A 50 -8.46 33.98 7.13
C ILE A 50 -8.40 32.54 6.66
N LEU A 51 -7.35 31.78 7.02
CA LEU A 51 -7.15 30.40 6.59
C LEU A 51 -8.18 29.41 7.19
N ASN A 52 -8.81 29.76 8.31
CA ASN A 52 -9.90 28.96 8.87
C ASN A 52 -11.21 29.09 8.08
N ASP A 53 -11.41 30.18 7.33
CA ASP A 53 -12.62 30.42 6.54
C ASP A 53 -12.23 31.14 5.22
N SER A 54 -11.24 30.56 4.50
CA SER A 54 -10.60 31.18 3.35
C SER A 54 -11.59 31.55 2.24
N ALA A 55 -12.59 30.71 1.99
CA ALA A 55 -13.58 30.93 0.94
C ALA A 55 -14.34 32.24 1.13
N ALA A 56 -14.79 32.55 2.36
CA ALA A 56 -15.52 33.76 2.65
C ALA A 56 -14.66 35.05 2.59
N TYR A 57 -13.37 34.95 2.92
CA TYR A 57 -12.45 36.08 2.75
C TYR A 57 -12.07 36.33 1.30
N LEU A 58 -11.77 35.24 0.55
CA LEU A 58 -11.45 35.31 -0.87
C LEU A 58 -12.63 35.82 -1.70
N SER A 59 -13.87 35.48 -1.36
CA SER A 59 -15.06 36.01 -2.02
C SER A 59 -15.19 37.53 -1.90
N VAL A 60 -14.86 38.10 -0.74
CA VAL A 60 -14.87 39.56 -0.52
C VAL A 60 -13.77 40.24 -1.30
N THR A 61 -12.56 39.70 -1.29
CA THR A 61 -11.42 40.27 -2.04
C THR A 61 -11.66 40.23 -3.56
N ALA A 62 -12.17 39.10 -4.06
CA ALA A 62 -12.52 38.95 -5.47
C ALA A 62 -13.62 39.91 -5.91
N PHE A 63 -14.67 40.10 -5.09
CA PHE A 63 -15.71 41.08 -5.37
C PHE A 63 -15.15 42.49 -5.45
N LEU A 64 -14.37 42.88 -4.44
CA LEU A 64 -13.78 44.24 -4.43
C LEU A 64 -12.82 44.46 -5.59
N ARG A 65 -12.05 43.48 -5.96
CA ARG A 65 -11.17 43.51 -7.13
C ARG A 65 -11.98 43.72 -8.41
N SER A 66 -13.08 42.97 -8.59
CA SER A 66 -13.94 43.16 -9.76
C SER A 66 -14.58 44.54 -9.82
N VAL A 67 -15.00 45.09 -8.68
CA VAL A 67 -15.51 46.47 -8.60
C VAL A 67 -14.41 47.47 -8.96
N ALA A 68 -13.21 47.32 -8.44
CA ALA A 68 -12.09 48.22 -8.75
C ALA A 68 -11.71 48.17 -10.24
N GLU A 69 -11.67 46.98 -10.85
CA GLU A 69 -11.43 46.81 -12.28
C GLU A 69 -12.53 47.47 -13.13
N ALA A 70 -13.80 47.30 -12.72
CA ALA A 70 -14.93 47.96 -13.41
C ALA A 70 -14.84 49.48 -13.33
N VAL A 71 -14.53 50.03 -12.16
CA VAL A 71 -14.31 51.50 -12.00
C VAL A 71 -13.16 51.97 -12.87
N ALA A 72 -12.04 51.25 -12.91
CA ALA A 72 -10.91 51.59 -13.77
C ALA A 72 -11.29 51.56 -15.25
N ALA A 73 -12.03 50.54 -15.70
CA ALA A 73 -12.48 50.42 -17.09
C ALA A 73 -13.39 51.59 -17.49
N VAL A 74 -14.34 51.96 -16.67
CA VAL A 74 -15.26 53.08 -16.91
C VAL A 74 -14.47 54.39 -16.96
N CYS A 75 -13.55 54.63 -16.02
CA CYS A 75 -12.74 55.83 -15.98
C CYS A 75 -11.81 55.97 -17.20
N ILE A 76 -11.20 54.86 -17.64
CA ILE A 76 -10.35 54.83 -18.84
C ILE A 76 -11.21 55.13 -20.09
N THR A 77 -12.35 54.48 -20.22
CA THR A 77 -13.27 54.69 -21.34
C THR A 77 -13.71 56.16 -21.43
N LEU A 78 -14.12 56.73 -20.30
CA LEU A 78 -14.49 58.16 -20.26
C LEU A 78 -13.32 59.10 -20.54
N ALA A 79 -12.12 58.77 -20.18
CA ALA A 79 -10.93 59.55 -20.49
C ALA A 79 -10.58 59.50 -22.00
N VAL A 80 -10.66 58.27 -22.60
CA VAL A 80 -10.33 58.05 -24.00
C VAL A 80 -11.40 58.68 -24.94
N THR A 81 -12.70 58.57 -24.60
CA THR A 81 -13.78 59.18 -25.37
C THR A 81 -13.70 60.70 -25.42
N ARG A 82 -13.05 61.35 -24.45
CA ARG A 82 -12.79 62.79 -24.47
C ARG A 82 -11.64 63.19 -25.38
N SER A 83 -10.79 62.24 -25.79
CA SER A 83 -9.58 62.47 -26.57
C SER A 83 -9.71 62.04 -28.02
N LEU A 84 -10.58 61.07 -28.31
CA LEU A 84 -10.77 60.47 -29.63
C LEU A 84 -12.19 60.68 -30.11
N ALA A 85 -12.35 61.11 -31.37
CA ALA A 85 -13.64 61.27 -32.01
C ALA A 85 -14.14 59.95 -32.61
N GLY A 86 -15.50 59.82 -32.66
CA GLY A 86 -16.16 58.62 -33.18
C GLY A 86 -16.51 57.58 -32.10
N PHE A 87 -17.22 56.54 -32.48
CA PHE A 87 -17.68 55.51 -31.56
C PHE A 87 -16.67 54.33 -31.41
N TRP A 88 -16.20 53.78 -32.51
CA TRP A 88 -15.41 52.54 -32.50
C TRP A 88 -13.95 52.75 -32.02
N ARG A 89 -13.33 53.87 -32.38
CA ARG A 89 -11.95 54.17 -32.00
C ARG A 89 -11.74 54.26 -30.49
N PRO A 90 -12.51 55.07 -29.75
CA PRO A 90 -12.41 55.13 -28.29
C PRO A 90 -12.71 53.79 -27.63
N LEU A 91 -13.73 53.03 -28.12
CA LEU A 91 -14.12 51.75 -27.57
C LEU A 91 -12.98 50.72 -27.68
N LEU A 92 -12.47 50.51 -28.89
CA LEU A 92 -11.39 49.55 -29.13
C LEU A 92 -10.11 49.90 -28.38
N THR A 93 -9.77 51.21 -28.35
CA THR A 93 -8.58 51.68 -27.62
C THR A 93 -8.75 51.48 -26.12
N SER A 94 -9.92 51.72 -25.54
CA SER A 94 -10.20 51.53 -24.13
C SER A 94 -10.13 50.02 -23.74
N ILE A 95 -10.70 49.16 -24.58
CA ILE A 95 -10.65 47.71 -24.42
C ILE A 95 -9.17 47.24 -24.44
N ALA A 96 -8.41 47.66 -25.44
CA ALA A 96 -7.00 47.25 -25.56
C ALA A 96 -6.15 47.72 -24.34
N ILE A 97 -6.29 48.98 -23.92
CA ILE A 97 -5.61 49.52 -22.75
C ILE A 97 -6.01 48.76 -21.50
N MET A 98 -7.31 48.55 -21.26
CA MET A 98 -7.78 47.88 -20.04
C MET A 98 -7.40 46.41 -20.00
N THR A 99 -7.45 45.71 -21.14
CA THR A 99 -7.00 44.31 -21.24
C THR A 99 -5.52 44.21 -20.90
N LEU A 100 -4.67 45.05 -21.46
CA LEU A 100 -3.24 45.03 -21.20
C LEU A 100 -2.95 45.36 -19.73
N VAL A 101 -3.56 46.39 -19.19
CA VAL A 101 -3.38 46.85 -17.80
C VAL A 101 -3.88 45.78 -16.84
N SER A 102 -5.08 45.22 -17.04
CA SER A 102 -5.64 44.15 -16.18
C SER A 102 -4.77 42.92 -16.24
N PHE A 103 -4.32 42.48 -17.42
CA PHE A 103 -3.48 41.31 -17.58
C PHE A 103 -2.13 41.45 -16.86
N ILE A 104 -1.42 42.58 -17.06
CA ILE A 104 -0.09 42.78 -16.50
C ILE A 104 -0.17 43.19 -15.02
N ALA A 105 -0.92 44.28 -14.72
CA ALA A 105 -0.90 44.92 -13.42
C ALA A 105 -1.76 44.20 -12.36
N VAL A 106 -2.76 43.40 -12.75
CA VAL A 106 -3.64 42.67 -11.82
C VAL A 106 -3.45 41.15 -11.97
N GLY A 107 -3.34 40.65 -13.21
CA GLY A 107 -3.33 39.22 -13.50
C GLY A 107 -1.99 38.54 -13.16
N VAL A 108 -0.91 38.93 -13.82
CA VAL A 108 0.37 38.19 -13.80
C VAL A 108 1.29 38.65 -12.69
N SER A 109 1.63 39.93 -12.66
CA SER A 109 2.70 40.46 -11.80
C SER A 109 2.40 40.33 -10.30
N PRO A 110 1.23 40.79 -9.77
CA PRO A 110 0.91 40.67 -8.35
C PRO A 110 0.74 39.25 -7.89
N ARG A 111 0.11 38.37 -8.72
CA ARG A 111 -0.09 36.98 -8.37
C ARG A 111 1.23 36.20 -8.22
N THR A 112 2.18 36.44 -9.15
CA THR A 112 3.50 35.81 -9.06
C THR A 112 4.27 36.31 -7.83
N LEU A 113 4.21 37.61 -7.53
CA LEU A 113 4.87 38.21 -6.38
C LEU A 113 4.24 37.70 -5.04
N GLY A 114 2.91 37.63 -4.99
CA GLY A 114 2.17 37.11 -3.85
C GLY A 114 2.48 35.62 -3.52
N ARG A 115 2.61 34.80 -4.56
CA ARG A 115 3.02 33.39 -4.39
C ARG A 115 4.47 33.27 -3.93
N ARG A 116 5.38 34.10 -4.46
CA ARG A 116 6.80 34.03 -4.13
C ARG A 116 7.12 34.52 -2.71
N HIS A 117 6.36 35.50 -2.20
CA HIS A 117 6.55 36.11 -0.88
C HIS A 117 5.30 35.94 0.00
N SER A 118 4.68 34.76 0.00
CA SER A 118 3.39 34.49 0.66
C SER A 118 3.38 34.88 2.15
N ASP A 119 4.46 34.58 2.90
CA ASP A 119 4.53 34.86 4.33
C ASP A 119 4.52 36.38 4.61
N VAL A 120 5.37 37.14 3.92
CA VAL A 120 5.49 38.59 4.13
C VAL A 120 4.22 39.33 3.70
N VAL A 121 3.71 38.98 2.52
CA VAL A 121 2.49 39.56 1.97
C VAL A 121 1.27 39.16 2.78
N GLY A 122 1.17 37.88 3.16
CA GLY A 122 0.10 37.34 4.00
C GLY A 122 0.04 38.08 5.34
N LEU A 123 1.17 38.18 6.05
CA LEU A 123 1.23 38.87 7.33
C LEU A 123 0.85 40.35 7.25
N THR A 124 1.29 41.04 6.20
CA THR A 124 1.07 42.51 6.05
C THR A 124 -0.36 42.84 5.62
N LEU A 125 -0.93 42.03 4.70
CA LEU A 125 -2.25 42.33 4.13
C LEU A 125 -3.41 41.61 4.88
N ALA A 126 -3.15 40.55 5.67
CA ALA A 126 -4.19 39.86 6.42
C ALA A 126 -5.04 40.78 7.32
N PRO A 127 -4.49 41.73 8.09
CA PRO A 127 -5.31 42.64 8.88
C PRO A 127 -6.26 43.46 8.04
N VAL A 128 -5.79 43.93 6.85
CA VAL A 128 -6.59 44.72 5.90
C VAL A 128 -7.73 43.89 5.34
N VAL A 129 -7.46 42.64 4.94
CA VAL A 129 -8.47 41.72 4.41
C VAL A 129 -9.53 41.39 5.46
N VAL A 130 -9.11 41.18 6.73
CA VAL A 130 -10.05 40.98 7.85
C VAL A 130 -10.95 42.19 8.05
N TRP A 131 -10.39 43.39 7.99
CA TRP A 131 -11.14 44.63 8.11
C TRP A 131 -12.15 44.82 6.93
N LEU A 132 -11.72 44.57 5.70
CA LEU A 132 -12.57 44.61 4.51
C LEU A 132 -13.73 43.65 4.60
N ARG A 133 -13.49 42.43 5.08
CA ARG A 133 -14.59 41.46 5.32
C ARG A 133 -15.58 41.93 6.37
N ARG A 134 -15.11 42.55 7.46
CA ARG A 134 -16.00 43.08 8.49
C ARG A 134 -16.94 44.15 7.93
N LEU A 135 -16.43 44.98 7.01
CA LEU A 135 -17.20 46.07 6.40
C LEU A 135 -18.17 45.57 5.31
N LEU A 136 -17.72 44.66 4.44
CA LEU A 136 -18.43 44.24 3.21
C LEU A 136 -18.96 42.81 3.23
N GLY A 137 -18.69 42.08 4.31
CA GLY A 137 -19.12 40.68 4.46
C GLY A 137 -20.61 40.43 4.27
N PRO A 138 -21.54 41.30 4.75
CA PRO A 138 -22.97 41.13 4.49
C PRO A 138 -23.32 41.17 3.01
N ILE A 139 -22.70 42.06 2.24
CA ILE A 139 -22.90 42.20 0.79
C ILE A 139 -22.32 40.99 0.05
N ALA A 140 -21.11 40.57 0.40
CA ALA A 140 -20.49 39.40 -0.21
C ALA A 140 -21.30 38.13 0.05
N ARG A 141 -21.83 37.92 1.26
CA ARG A 141 -22.70 36.78 1.57
C ARG A 141 -23.97 36.75 0.73
N LEU A 142 -24.60 37.92 0.52
CA LEU A 142 -25.80 38.04 -0.34
C LEU A 142 -25.48 37.62 -1.78
N LEU A 143 -24.32 38.07 -2.31
CA LEU A 143 -23.92 37.76 -3.68
C LEU A 143 -23.54 36.28 -3.85
N VAL A 144 -22.84 35.69 -2.88
CA VAL A 144 -22.52 34.25 -2.88
C VAL A 144 -23.81 33.42 -2.78
N SER A 145 -24.78 33.84 -1.94
CA SER A 145 -26.08 33.15 -1.86
C SER A 145 -26.87 33.22 -3.18
N LEU A 146 -26.80 34.33 -3.88
CA LEU A 146 -27.41 34.49 -5.22
C LEU A 146 -26.68 33.58 -6.26
N ALA A 147 -25.36 33.51 -6.22
CA ALA A 147 -24.58 32.63 -7.10
C ALA A 147 -24.88 31.15 -6.84
N ASN A 148 -24.97 30.73 -5.57
CA ASN A 148 -25.31 29.35 -5.18
C ASN A 148 -26.75 28.99 -5.58
N LEU A 149 -27.65 29.94 -5.59
CA LEU A 149 -29.02 29.73 -6.08
C LEU A 149 -29.02 29.43 -7.60
N ALA A 150 -28.14 30.05 -8.35
CA ALA A 150 -27.99 29.84 -9.80
C ALA A 150 -27.29 28.52 -10.14
N THR A 151 -26.39 27.99 -9.26
CA THR A 151 -25.60 26.80 -9.51
C THR A 151 -26.18 25.50 -8.91
N GLY A 152 -27.26 25.58 -8.13
CA GLY A 152 -27.99 24.42 -7.61
C GLY A 152 -27.23 23.54 -6.60
N GLY A 153 -26.04 23.93 -6.14
CA GLY A 153 -25.20 23.14 -5.27
C GLY A 153 -24.51 23.96 -4.19
N GLY A 154 -24.73 23.60 -2.93
CA GLY A 154 -23.90 24.10 -1.83
C GLY A 154 -22.51 23.46 -1.91
N TYR A 155 -21.49 24.28 -1.90
CA TYR A 155 -20.09 23.85 -1.74
C TYR A 155 -19.95 23.11 -0.40
N LYS A 156 -19.59 21.84 -0.42
CA LYS A 156 -19.17 21.14 0.80
C LYS A 156 -17.76 21.63 1.13
N ASP A 157 -17.65 22.43 2.18
CA ASP A 157 -16.38 22.93 2.69
C ASP A 157 -15.57 21.77 3.33
N GLY A 158 -14.70 21.13 2.53
CA GLY A 158 -13.66 20.24 3.01
C GLY A 158 -12.41 20.47 2.16
N PRO A 159 -11.20 20.32 2.74
CA PRO A 159 -9.97 20.43 1.98
C PRO A 159 -9.86 19.35 0.90
N PHE A 160 -10.63 18.25 1.01
CA PHE A 160 -10.69 17.13 0.07
C PHE A 160 -12.15 16.71 -0.11
N GLN A 161 -12.56 16.47 -1.35
CA GLN A 161 -13.93 16.07 -1.69
C GLN A 161 -14.03 14.58 -1.99
N SER A 162 -12.89 13.92 -2.26
CA SER A 162 -12.82 12.50 -2.58
C SER A 162 -11.49 11.91 -2.18
N GLU A 163 -11.46 10.58 -2.04
CA GLU A 163 -10.26 9.81 -1.80
C GLU A 163 -9.26 9.95 -2.97
N SER A 164 -9.75 10.05 -4.21
CA SER A 164 -8.91 10.29 -5.38
C SER A 164 -8.10 11.58 -5.29
N GLU A 165 -8.69 12.68 -4.78
CA GLU A 165 -7.93 13.92 -4.56
C GLU A 165 -6.81 13.76 -3.51
N LEU A 166 -7.02 12.88 -2.54
CA LEU A 166 -5.99 12.59 -1.54
C LEU A 166 -4.87 11.73 -2.12
N ARG A 167 -5.20 10.74 -2.98
CA ARG A 167 -4.24 9.95 -3.74
C ARG A 167 -3.38 10.84 -4.65
N ASP A 168 -4.01 11.74 -5.41
CA ASP A 168 -3.32 12.71 -6.29
C ASP A 168 -2.30 13.57 -5.51
N LEU A 169 -2.63 13.96 -4.27
CA LEU A 169 -1.71 14.74 -3.44
C LEU A 169 -0.52 13.92 -2.94
N VAL A 170 -0.72 12.65 -2.64
CA VAL A 170 0.37 11.72 -2.29
C VAL A 170 1.31 11.56 -3.48
N ASP A 171 0.77 11.40 -4.70
CA ASP A 171 1.57 11.30 -5.92
C ASP A 171 2.37 12.58 -6.19
N ILE A 172 1.74 13.76 -6.06
CA ILE A 172 2.42 15.05 -6.18
C ILE A 172 3.52 15.20 -5.12
N ALA A 173 3.31 14.68 -3.91
CA ALA A 173 4.33 14.72 -2.86
C ALA A 173 5.54 13.84 -3.20
N GLY A 174 5.32 12.65 -3.77
CA GLY A 174 6.36 11.77 -4.29
C GLY A 174 7.15 12.39 -5.44
N GLU A 175 6.47 12.94 -6.45
CA GLU A 175 7.10 13.65 -7.58
C GLU A 175 7.99 14.82 -7.14
N ASN A 176 7.65 15.47 -6.03
CA ASN A 176 8.44 16.56 -5.46
C ASN A 176 9.51 16.09 -4.45
N ALA A 177 9.75 14.80 -4.32
CA ALA A 177 10.67 14.18 -3.37
C ALA A 177 10.43 14.64 -1.90
N LEU A 178 9.17 14.84 -1.52
CA LEU A 178 8.75 15.14 -0.14
C LEU A 178 8.50 13.88 0.67
N ILE A 179 8.21 12.77 -0.01
CA ILE A 179 8.07 11.42 0.53
C ILE A 179 8.87 10.48 -0.37
N GLU A 180 9.37 9.39 0.19
CA GLU A 180 10.10 8.35 -0.53
C GLU A 180 9.12 7.47 -1.34
N ASP A 181 9.62 6.77 -2.37
CA ASP A 181 8.77 5.93 -3.22
C ASP A 181 8.09 4.81 -2.42
N ASP A 182 8.81 4.18 -1.50
CA ASP A 182 8.29 3.12 -0.62
C ASP A 182 7.20 3.66 0.33
N GLU A 183 7.37 4.88 0.86
CA GLU A 183 6.36 5.54 1.70
C GLU A 183 5.09 5.84 0.90
N ARG A 184 5.25 6.27 -0.37
CA ARG A 184 4.12 6.52 -1.28
C ARG A 184 3.35 5.23 -1.55
N GLU A 185 4.05 4.13 -1.87
CA GLU A 185 3.44 2.82 -2.13
C GLU A 185 2.68 2.32 -0.90
N MET A 186 3.28 2.42 0.30
CA MET A 186 2.62 2.05 1.55
C MET A 186 1.34 2.86 1.80
N ILE A 187 1.31 4.16 1.47
CA ILE A 187 0.10 4.99 1.60
C ILE A 187 -0.98 4.52 0.62
N HIS A 188 -0.63 4.16 -0.61
CA HIS A 188 -1.56 3.60 -1.59
C HIS A 188 -2.14 2.27 -1.11
N SER A 189 -1.29 1.36 -0.60
CA SER A 189 -1.73 0.07 -0.04
C SER A 189 -2.73 0.25 1.12
N VAL A 190 -2.55 1.27 1.97
CA VAL A 190 -3.53 1.59 3.04
C VAL A 190 -4.90 1.98 2.47
N PHE A 191 -4.95 2.72 1.35
CA PHE A 191 -6.23 3.03 0.69
C PHE A 191 -6.88 1.79 0.07
N GLU A 192 -6.10 0.89 -0.50
CA GLU A 192 -6.58 -0.34 -1.15
C GLU A 192 -7.07 -1.37 -0.14
N LEU A 193 -6.52 -1.35 1.07
CA LEU A 193 -6.88 -2.28 2.14
C LEU A 193 -8.39 -2.27 2.46
N GLY A 194 -9.04 -1.09 2.34
CA GLY A 194 -10.48 -0.93 2.57
C GLY A 194 -11.36 -1.69 1.57
N ASP A 195 -10.88 -1.90 0.35
CA ASP A 195 -11.57 -2.59 -0.73
C ASP A 195 -11.17 -4.08 -0.82
N THR A 196 -10.13 -4.48 -0.08
CA THR A 196 -9.60 -5.85 -0.07
C THR A 196 -10.43 -6.74 0.87
N VAL A 197 -10.72 -7.97 0.44
CA VAL A 197 -11.48 -8.96 1.23
C VAL A 197 -10.57 -10.09 1.74
N ALA A 198 -11.00 -10.79 2.80
CA ALA A 198 -10.23 -11.84 3.45
C ALA A 198 -9.75 -12.93 2.47
N ARG A 199 -10.54 -13.25 1.44
CA ARG A 199 -10.18 -14.20 0.39
C ARG A 199 -8.90 -13.83 -0.36
N SER A 200 -8.65 -12.54 -0.56
CA SER A 200 -7.49 -12.07 -1.34
C SER A 200 -6.17 -12.23 -0.59
N VAL A 201 -6.21 -12.18 0.74
CA VAL A 201 -5.01 -12.19 1.62
C VAL A 201 -4.82 -13.50 2.37
N MET A 202 -5.82 -14.41 2.33
CA MET A 202 -5.75 -15.67 3.06
C MET A 202 -4.71 -16.63 2.46
N VAL A 203 -4.19 -17.50 3.31
CA VAL A 203 -3.52 -18.73 2.90
C VAL A 203 -4.60 -19.73 2.52
N PRO A 204 -4.68 -20.19 1.26
CA PRO A 204 -5.68 -21.16 0.82
C PRO A 204 -5.58 -22.49 1.60
N ARG A 205 -6.70 -23.21 1.73
CA ARG A 205 -6.73 -24.47 2.47
C ARG A 205 -5.74 -25.53 1.98
N THR A 206 -5.42 -25.51 0.67
CA THR A 206 -4.42 -26.41 0.07
C THR A 206 -3.01 -26.15 0.57
N ASP A 207 -2.74 -24.93 1.02
CA ASP A 207 -1.44 -24.46 1.46
C ASP A 207 -1.33 -24.39 3.00
N MET A 208 -2.40 -24.78 3.69
CA MET A 208 -2.41 -24.82 5.16
C MET A 208 -1.61 -26.00 5.71
N VAL A 209 -0.70 -25.70 6.63
CA VAL A 209 -0.09 -26.74 7.46
C VAL A 209 -0.95 -26.94 8.71
N ALA A 210 -1.60 -28.06 8.81
CA ALA A 210 -2.49 -28.42 9.89
C ALA A 210 -2.06 -29.71 10.56
N ILE A 211 -2.60 -30.00 11.77
CA ILE A 211 -2.38 -31.23 12.49
C ILE A 211 -3.70 -31.93 12.77
N GLU A 212 -3.74 -33.27 12.57
CA GLU A 212 -4.92 -34.07 12.87
C GLU A 212 -5.14 -34.17 14.39
N ILE A 213 -6.39 -34.13 14.85
CA ILE A 213 -6.77 -34.24 16.25
C ILE A 213 -6.31 -35.56 16.90
N THR A 214 -6.15 -36.60 16.09
CA THR A 214 -5.69 -37.93 16.52
C THR A 214 -4.23 -38.01 16.95
N LYS A 215 -3.44 -36.98 16.63
CA LYS A 215 -2.01 -36.88 16.97
C LYS A 215 -1.82 -36.49 18.44
N ASN A 216 -0.59 -36.60 18.92
CA ASN A 216 -0.21 -36.26 20.29
C ASN A 216 0.69 -35.02 20.33
N ALA A 217 0.90 -34.46 21.54
CA ALA A 217 1.70 -33.25 21.76
C ALA A 217 3.15 -33.38 21.24
N ARG A 218 3.77 -34.56 21.26
CA ARG A 218 5.11 -34.78 20.70
C ARG A 218 5.14 -34.62 19.19
N GLN A 219 4.13 -35.15 18.50
CA GLN A 219 3.99 -35.03 17.05
C GLN A 219 3.74 -33.57 16.66
N ALA A 220 2.93 -32.83 17.46
CA ALA A 220 2.73 -31.42 17.30
C ALA A 220 4.03 -30.65 17.42
N MET A 221 4.85 -30.90 18.45
CA MET A 221 6.14 -30.28 18.62
C MET A 221 7.06 -30.54 17.43
N SER A 222 7.12 -31.76 16.94
CA SER A 222 7.91 -32.09 15.74
C SER A 222 7.42 -31.34 14.50
N LEU A 223 6.10 -31.12 14.37
CA LEU A 223 5.54 -30.35 13.26
C LEU A 223 5.87 -28.86 13.40
N PHE A 224 5.74 -28.28 14.58
CA PHE A 224 6.14 -26.90 14.86
C PHE A 224 7.59 -26.61 14.49
N ILE A 225 8.51 -27.50 14.90
CA ILE A 225 9.94 -27.34 14.61
C ILE A 225 10.22 -27.43 13.11
N ARG A 226 9.57 -28.36 12.39
CA ARG A 226 9.81 -28.54 10.95
C ARG A 226 9.12 -27.49 10.09
N SER A 227 7.91 -27.05 10.50
CA SER A 227 7.17 -26.04 9.74
C SER A 227 7.61 -24.61 10.06
N GLY A 228 8.22 -24.37 11.23
CA GLY A 228 8.59 -23.03 11.70
C GLY A 228 7.41 -22.19 12.20
N PHE A 229 6.17 -22.70 12.09
CA PHE A 229 5.00 -21.95 12.54
C PHE A 229 4.87 -21.94 14.07
N SER A 230 4.32 -20.87 14.61
CA SER A 230 4.01 -20.75 16.05
C SER A 230 2.62 -21.24 16.41
N ARG A 231 1.74 -21.39 15.41
CA ARG A 231 0.33 -21.78 15.54
C ARG A 231 -0.03 -22.75 14.43
N LEU A 232 -0.78 -23.80 14.75
CA LEU A 232 -1.25 -24.78 13.77
C LEU A 232 -2.74 -25.03 13.95
N PRO A 233 -3.54 -24.98 12.88
CA PRO A 233 -4.91 -25.46 12.88
C PRO A 233 -4.97 -26.96 13.23
N VAL A 234 -5.98 -27.35 13.99
CA VAL A 234 -6.30 -28.75 14.29
C VAL A 234 -7.46 -29.14 13.41
N VAL A 235 -7.28 -30.22 12.65
CA VAL A 235 -8.30 -30.74 11.75
C VAL A 235 -8.84 -32.11 12.26
N GLY A 236 -10.11 -32.36 11.99
CA GLY A 236 -10.80 -33.63 12.26
C GLY A 236 -10.65 -34.60 11.09
N ASP A 237 -11.74 -34.84 10.38
CA ASP A 237 -11.80 -35.83 9.30
C ASP A 237 -11.15 -35.38 7.99
N GLY A 238 -10.79 -34.08 7.88
CA GLY A 238 -10.16 -33.55 6.71
C GLY A 238 -9.83 -32.07 6.84
N PRO A 239 -9.22 -31.44 5.81
CA PRO A 239 -8.81 -30.04 5.83
C PRO A 239 -9.99 -29.05 5.91
N ASP A 240 -11.20 -29.49 5.58
CA ASP A 240 -12.44 -28.71 5.68
C ASP A 240 -13.02 -28.69 7.11
N ASP A 241 -12.61 -29.62 7.95
CA ASP A 241 -13.10 -29.79 9.33
C ASP A 241 -12.08 -29.22 10.33
N VAL A 242 -11.97 -27.90 10.42
CA VAL A 242 -11.08 -27.25 11.38
C VAL A 242 -11.77 -27.11 12.73
N LEU A 243 -11.23 -27.81 13.74
CA LEU A 243 -11.80 -27.93 15.09
C LEU A 243 -11.28 -26.85 16.05
N GLY A 244 -10.06 -26.35 15.82
CA GLY A 244 -9.43 -25.39 16.71
C GLY A 244 -7.97 -25.09 16.34
N LEU A 245 -7.24 -24.57 17.29
CA LEU A 245 -5.86 -24.10 17.12
C LEU A 245 -4.97 -24.60 18.25
N ILE A 246 -3.75 -25.01 17.94
CA ILE A 246 -2.72 -25.25 18.95
C ILE A 246 -1.60 -24.23 18.82
N TYR A 247 -1.02 -23.87 19.96
CA TYR A 247 0.11 -22.96 20.04
C TYR A 247 1.38 -23.69 20.45
N MET A 248 2.49 -23.43 19.78
CA MET A 248 3.79 -23.97 20.15
C MET A 248 4.13 -23.67 21.61
N LYS A 249 3.84 -22.47 22.10
CA LYS A 249 4.09 -22.05 23.50
C LYS A 249 3.36 -22.91 24.54
N ASP A 250 2.16 -23.41 24.19
CA ASP A 250 1.40 -24.27 25.12
C ASP A 250 1.98 -25.68 25.18
N VAL A 251 2.43 -26.20 24.03
CA VAL A 251 3.13 -27.48 23.97
C VAL A 251 4.48 -27.40 24.68
N VAL A 252 5.25 -26.33 24.51
CA VAL A 252 6.51 -26.11 25.26
C VAL A 252 6.25 -26.01 26.77
N ARG A 253 5.17 -25.37 27.19
CA ARG A 253 4.80 -25.30 28.63
C ARG A 253 4.55 -26.70 29.22
N LEU A 254 3.96 -27.62 28.48
CA LEU A 254 3.81 -28.99 28.90
C LEU A 254 5.15 -29.73 29.10
N MET A 255 6.15 -29.41 28.25
CA MET A 255 7.50 -29.99 28.40
C MET A 255 8.19 -29.59 29.70
N THR A 256 7.86 -28.41 30.24
CA THR A 256 8.44 -27.89 31.48
C THR A 256 7.68 -28.37 32.74
N SER A 257 6.56 -29.10 32.58
CA SER A 257 5.79 -29.65 33.70
C SER A 257 6.40 -30.98 34.13
N ASP A 258 6.67 -31.15 35.42
CA ASP A 258 7.27 -32.36 35.98
C ASP A 258 6.40 -33.63 35.70
N GLY A 259 7.01 -34.59 35.00
CA GLY A 259 6.39 -35.88 34.73
C GLY A 259 5.46 -35.96 33.51
N ALA A 260 5.32 -34.93 32.69
CA ALA A 260 4.50 -34.95 31.51
C ALA A 260 5.17 -35.71 30.34
N ASP A 261 4.60 -36.85 29.96
CA ASP A 261 4.99 -37.54 28.71
C ASP A 261 4.14 -37.01 27.55
N LEU A 262 4.75 -36.23 26.67
CA LEU A 262 4.12 -35.63 25.48
C LEU A 262 3.50 -36.69 24.52
N ARG A 263 3.89 -37.96 24.64
CA ARG A 263 3.35 -39.06 23.82
C ARG A 263 1.94 -39.42 24.23
N THR A 264 1.60 -39.18 25.50
CA THR A 264 0.29 -39.55 26.07
C THR A 264 -0.69 -38.40 26.08
N ILE A 265 -0.21 -37.13 25.85
CA ILE A 265 -1.03 -35.96 25.85
C ILE A 265 -1.69 -35.78 24.48
N SER A 266 -3.03 -35.84 24.45
CA SER A 266 -3.82 -35.58 23.24
C SER A 266 -3.78 -34.11 22.81
N ILE A 267 -3.83 -33.86 21.51
CA ILE A 267 -3.99 -32.54 20.92
C ILE A 267 -5.26 -31.84 21.45
N GLU A 268 -6.35 -32.58 21.59
CA GLU A 268 -7.64 -32.07 22.06
C GLU A 268 -7.53 -31.37 23.44
N SER A 269 -6.66 -31.86 24.32
CA SER A 269 -6.48 -31.28 25.66
C SER A 269 -5.78 -29.95 25.70
N VAL A 270 -5.05 -29.57 24.62
CA VAL A 270 -4.29 -28.32 24.48
C VAL A 270 -4.84 -27.40 23.39
N MET A 271 -5.84 -27.88 22.66
CA MET A 271 -6.50 -27.13 21.60
C MET A 271 -7.29 -25.96 22.19
N ARG A 272 -7.24 -24.82 21.49
CA ARG A 272 -8.01 -23.61 21.79
C ARG A 272 -9.04 -23.36 20.71
N GLN A 273 -10.12 -22.67 21.08
CA GLN A 273 -11.07 -22.15 20.10
C GLN A 273 -10.42 -21.05 19.27
N MET A 274 -10.91 -20.91 18.05
CA MET A 274 -10.44 -19.90 17.10
C MET A 274 -11.63 -19.22 16.42
N PRO A 275 -11.49 -17.97 15.95
CA PRO A 275 -12.53 -17.28 15.19
C PRO A 275 -12.64 -17.82 13.77
N PHE A 276 -13.89 -17.81 13.28
CA PHE A 276 -14.22 -18.09 11.89
C PHE A 276 -14.75 -16.80 11.26
N VAL A 277 -14.30 -16.48 10.06
CA VAL A 277 -14.70 -15.27 9.33
C VAL A 277 -15.08 -15.62 7.89
N PRO A 278 -16.08 -14.98 7.31
CA PRO A 278 -16.44 -15.21 5.91
C PRO A 278 -15.37 -14.67 4.97
N GLU A 279 -15.18 -15.32 3.81
CA GLU A 279 -14.20 -14.92 2.81
C GLU A 279 -14.44 -13.52 2.20
N SER A 280 -15.70 -13.05 2.24
CA SER A 280 -16.09 -11.72 1.77
C SER A 280 -15.86 -10.58 2.76
N LYS A 281 -15.32 -10.88 3.96
CA LYS A 281 -15.12 -9.86 4.99
C LYS A 281 -14.05 -8.87 4.58
N PRO A 282 -14.31 -7.54 4.68
CA PRO A 282 -13.30 -6.52 4.44
C PRO A 282 -12.10 -6.68 5.40
N VAL A 283 -10.89 -6.57 4.85
CA VAL A 283 -9.66 -6.86 5.58
C VAL A 283 -9.39 -5.83 6.68
N ASP A 284 -9.76 -4.57 6.44
CA ASP A 284 -9.63 -3.49 7.43
C ASP A 284 -10.54 -3.70 8.65
N ASP A 285 -11.77 -4.21 8.45
CA ASP A 285 -12.70 -4.60 9.52
C ASP A 285 -12.16 -5.82 10.26
N LEU A 286 -11.65 -6.81 9.52
CA LEU A 286 -11.04 -8.01 10.09
C LEU A 286 -9.84 -7.66 10.98
N LEU A 287 -8.93 -6.80 10.50
CA LEU A 287 -7.76 -6.36 11.27
C LEU A 287 -8.18 -5.70 12.58
N ARG A 288 -9.20 -4.82 12.54
CA ARG A 288 -9.72 -4.15 13.74
C ARG A 288 -10.32 -5.14 14.74
N GLU A 289 -11.03 -6.17 14.29
CA GLU A 289 -11.57 -7.23 15.16
C GLU A 289 -10.45 -8.06 15.76
N MET A 290 -9.49 -8.52 14.95
CA MET A 290 -8.36 -9.33 15.43
C MET A 290 -7.54 -8.58 16.49
N GLN A 291 -7.31 -7.27 16.30
CA GLN A 291 -6.63 -6.42 17.28
C GLN A 291 -7.43 -6.27 18.58
N ARG A 292 -8.74 -5.99 18.47
CA ARG A 292 -9.62 -5.82 19.62
C ARG A 292 -9.69 -7.09 20.48
N ASP A 293 -9.79 -8.24 19.81
CA ASP A 293 -9.97 -9.54 20.47
C ASP A 293 -8.63 -10.21 20.81
N SER A 294 -7.50 -9.55 20.48
CA SER A 294 -6.13 -10.05 20.68
C SER A 294 -5.89 -11.43 20.02
N VAL A 295 -6.47 -11.62 18.84
CA VAL A 295 -6.36 -12.83 18.03
C VAL A 295 -5.45 -12.57 16.85
N HIS A 296 -4.51 -13.49 16.58
CA HIS A 296 -3.52 -13.34 15.50
C HIS A 296 -3.80 -14.21 14.27
N ILE A 297 -4.81 -15.08 14.34
CA ILE A 297 -5.15 -16.01 13.27
C ILE A 297 -6.64 -16.28 13.28
N ALA A 298 -7.26 -16.34 12.11
CA ALA A 298 -8.66 -16.68 11.91
C ALA A 298 -8.80 -17.69 10.78
N ILE A 299 -9.80 -18.58 10.85
CA ILE A 299 -10.18 -19.44 9.73
C ILE A 299 -11.16 -18.69 8.84
N VAL A 300 -10.89 -18.73 7.55
CA VAL A 300 -11.76 -18.18 6.52
C VAL A 300 -12.69 -19.29 6.03
N VAL A 301 -13.99 -19.01 6.03
CA VAL A 301 -15.02 -19.97 5.60
C VAL A 301 -15.71 -19.49 4.32
N ASP A 302 -16.02 -20.45 3.46
CA ASP A 302 -16.78 -20.24 2.24
C ASP A 302 -18.30 -20.12 2.50
N GLU A 303 -19.10 -19.91 1.45
CA GLU A 303 -20.57 -19.75 1.51
C GLU A 303 -21.29 -21.04 1.93
N TYR A 304 -20.61 -22.18 1.86
CA TYR A 304 -21.16 -23.49 2.22
C TYR A 304 -20.77 -23.91 3.65
N GLY A 305 -19.96 -23.07 4.33
CA GLY A 305 -19.46 -23.35 5.68
C GLY A 305 -18.23 -24.25 5.72
N GLY A 306 -17.61 -24.53 4.57
CA GLY A 306 -16.32 -25.22 4.46
C GLY A 306 -15.15 -24.28 4.73
N THR A 307 -14.00 -24.84 5.06
CA THR A 307 -12.76 -24.05 5.21
C THR A 307 -12.24 -23.62 3.86
N ALA A 308 -12.20 -22.31 3.59
CA ALA A 308 -11.56 -21.72 2.42
C ALA A 308 -10.05 -21.56 2.63
N GLY A 309 -9.65 -21.19 3.85
CA GLY A 309 -8.26 -20.95 4.20
C GLY A 309 -8.08 -20.43 5.62
N LEU A 310 -6.95 -19.81 5.89
CA LEU A 310 -6.68 -19.07 7.12
C LEU A 310 -6.08 -17.72 6.79
N VAL A 311 -6.23 -16.76 7.71
CA VAL A 311 -5.62 -15.43 7.61
C VAL A 311 -4.95 -15.07 8.93
N THR A 312 -3.80 -14.45 8.87
CA THR A 312 -3.07 -13.94 10.04
C THR A 312 -3.00 -12.42 10.02
N ILE A 313 -2.73 -11.78 11.15
CA ILE A 313 -2.46 -10.35 11.20
C ILE A 313 -1.23 -10.01 10.35
N GLU A 314 -0.27 -10.90 10.35
CA GLU A 314 0.96 -10.79 9.59
C GLU A 314 0.69 -10.70 8.07
N ASP A 315 -0.23 -11.53 7.53
CA ASP A 315 -0.63 -11.49 6.11
C ASP A 315 -1.31 -10.15 5.75
N ILE A 316 -2.17 -9.64 6.65
CA ILE A 316 -2.83 -8.35 6.45
C ILE A 316 -1.83 -7.18 6.46
N LEU A 317 -0.83 -7.23 7.35
CA LEU A 317 0.20 -6.19 7.41
C LEU A 317 1.13 -6.24 6.19
N GLU A 318 1.34 -7.41 5.61
CA GLU A 318 2.11 -7.57 4.36
C GLU A 318 1.48 -6.82 3.19
N GLU A 319 0.14 -6.75 3.10
CA GLU A 319 -0.55 -5.95 2.09
C GLU A 319 -0.28 -4.44 2.22
N ILE A 320 0.09 -3.96 3.41
CA ILE A 320 0.41 -2.54 3.65
C ILE A 320 1.89 -2.26 3.42
N VAL A 321 2.77 -3.13 3.96
CA VAL A 321 4.21 -2.88 4.05
C VAL A 321 4.97 -3.47 2.86
N GLY A 322 4.33 -4.40 2.11
CA GLY A 322 4.99 -5.23 1.10
C GLY A 322 5.79 -6.38 1.73
N GLU A 323 6.38 -7.21 0.90
CA GLU A 323 7.28 -8.27 1.36
C GLU A 323 8.48 -7.62 2.06
N ILE A 324 8.65 -7.92 3.36
CA ILE A 324 9.85 -7.51 4.09
C ILE A 324 10.92 -8.53 3.78
N ASP A 325 11.82 -8.17 2.88
CA ASP A 325 13.00 -8.97 2.57
C ASP A 325 13.81 -9.19 3.85
N ASP A 326 14.08 -10.44 4.19
CA ASP A 326 15.03 -10.75 5.25
C ASP A 326 16.46 -10.41 4.77
N GLU A 327 17.33 -9.94 5.65
CA GLU A 327 18.74 -9.61 5.31
C GLU A 327 19.48 -10.79 4.63
N TYR A 328 18.94 -11.99 4.77
CA TYR A 328 19.46 -13.23 4.19
C TYR A 328 18.90 -13.56 2.79
N ASP A 329 17.88 -12.86 2.29
CA ASP A 329 17.21 -13.14 1.00
C ASP A 329 17.86 -12.38 -0.19
N ARG A 330 18.89 -11.61 0.04
CA ARG A 330 19.52 -10.72 -0.98
C ARG A 330 20.32 -11.41 -2.09
N GLU A 331 20.54 -12.72 -2.03
CA GLU A 331 21.12 -13.47 -3.14
C GLU A 331 20.13 -14.53 -3.63
N ALA A 332 19.66 -14.38 -4.85
CA ALA A 332 18.95 -15.48 -5.54
C ALA A 332 19.85 -16.72 -5.45
N PRO A 333 19.39 -17.82 -4.86
CA PRO A 333 20.20 -19.02 -4.70
C PRO A 333 20.64 -19.47 -6.09
N LYS A 334 21.94 -19.60 -6.30
CA LYS A 334 22.52 -20.16 -7.52
C LYS A 334 22.67 -21.67 -7.33
N VAL A 335 22.71 -22.40 -8.44
CA VAL A 335 23.09 -23.82 -8.41
C VAL A 335 24.51 -23.93 -7.83
N GLU A 336 24.63 -24.64 -6.69
CA GLU A 336 25.87 -24.83 -5.96
C GLU A 336 26.24 -26.33 -5.97
N ASP A 337 27.41 -26.66 -6.51
CA ASP A 337 27.94 -28.03 -6.46
C ASP A 337 28.58 -28.30 -5.09
N LEU A 338 27.98 -29.22 -4.35
CA LEU A 338 28.41 -29.66 -3.03
C LEU A 338 29.40 -30.84 -3.07
N GLY A 339 29.71 -31.31 -4.28
CA GLY A 339 30.54 -32.48 -4.48
C GLY A 339 29.82 -33.81 -4.29
N ALA A 340 30.46 -34.89 -4.75
CA ALA A 340 29.88 -36.23 -4.72
C ALA A 340 28.54 -36.38 -5.45
N GLY A 341 28.30 -35.56 -6.48
CA GLY A 341 27.04 -35.57 -7.25
C GLY A 341 25.85 -34.94 -6.52
N ARG A 342 26.14 -34.19 -5.42
CA ARG A 342 25.11 -33.44 -4.70
C ARG A 342 25.14 -31.98 -5.10
N PHE A 343 23.96 -31.41 -5.26
CA PHE A 343 23.80 -30.00 -5.64
C PHE A 343 22.76 -29.34 -4.76
N ARG A 344 22.95 -28.05 -4.49
CA ARG A 344 21.92 -27.18 -3.92
C ARG A 344 21.31 -26.37 -5.05
N LEU A 345 20.00 -26.50 -5.23
CA LEU A 345 19.25 -25.87 -6.30
C LEU A 345 18.34 -24.79 -5.72
N PRO A 346 18.10 -23.64 -6.41
CA PRO A 346 17.01 -22.76 -6.09
C PRO A 346 15.67 -23.50 -6.32
N ALA A 347 14.74 -23.36 -5.39
CA ALA A 347 13.41 -23.97 -5.57
C ALA A 347 12.63 -23.33 -6.73
N SER A 348 12.99 -22.11 -7.13
CA SER A 348 12.45 -21.38 -8.29
C SER A 348 13.06 -21.80 -9.63
N MET A 349 14.06 -22.70 -9.65
CA MET A 349 14.62 -23.26 -10.89
C MET A 349 13.52 -23.90 -11.70
N SER A 350 13.48 -23.63 -13.02
CA SER A 350 12.47 -24.25 -13.87
C SER A 350 12.63 -25.77 -13.96
N VAL A 351 11.54 -26.49 -14.16
CA VAL A 351 11.57 -27.95 -14.35
C VAL A 351 12.34 -28.29 -15.63
N ASP A 352 12.22 -27.48 -16.67
CA ASP A 352 12.93 -27.67 -17.93
C ASP A 352 14.45 -27.53 -17.78
N ASP A 353 14.92 -26.46 -17.09
CA ASP A 353 16.35 -26.27 -16.81
C ASP A 353 16.89 -27.42 -15.93
N PHE A 354 16.09 -27.86 -14.95
CA PHE A 354 16.45 -29.00 -14.13
C PHE A 354 16.57 -30.29 -14.94
N ALA A 355 15.65 -30.53 -15.85
CA ALA A 355 15.66 -31.72 -16.72
C ALA A 355 16.88 -31.70 -17.66
N GLU A 356 17.22 -30.54 -18.23
CA GLU A 356 18.37 -30.37 -19.12
C GLU A 356 19.70 -30.47 -18.37
N ASP A 357 19.87 -29.74 -17.27
CA ASP A 357 21.15 -29.67 -16.51
C ASP A 357 21.51 -31.01 -15.85
N PHE A 358 20.52 -31.78 -15.43
CA PHE A 358 20.74 -33.03 -14.69
C PHE A 358 20.39 -34.30 -15.49
N ASP A 359 20.11 -34.17 -16.78
CA ASP A 359 19.80 -35.29 -17.70
C ASP A 359 18.71 -36.20 -17.10
N VAL A 360 17.57 -35.60 -16.74
CA VAL A 360 16.39 -36.27 -16.19
C VAL A 360 15.28 -36.20 -17.23
N ASP A 361 14.76 -37.35 -17.62
CA ASP A 361 13.61 -37.44 -18.54
C ASP A 361 12.34 -37.14 -17.70
N LEU A 362 11.80 -35.93 -17.86
CA LEU A 362 10.59 -35.44 -17.19
C LEU A 362 9.61 -34.97 -18.25
N ASP A 363 8.43 -35.59 -18.27
CA ASP A 363 7.27 -35.12 -19.03
C ASP A 363 6.28 -34.49 -18.02
N GLU A 364 6.53 -33.19 -17.71
CA GLU A 364 5.83 -32.49 -16.62
C GLU A 364 5.29 -31.15 -17.09
N ASP A 365 3.97 -31.11 -17.31
CA ASP A 365 3.25 -29.91 -17.80
C ASP A 365 2.45 -29.16 -16.72
N GLU A 366 2.38 -29.70 -15.46
CA GLU A 366 1.51 -29.14 -14.43
C GLU A 366 2.24 -28.22 -13.45
N VAL A 367 3.56 -28.27 -13.40
CA VAL A 367 4.37 -27.45 -12.49
C VAL A 367 5.60 -26.88 -13.17
N ASP A 368 5.87 -25.61 -12.95
CA ASP A 368 6.94 -24.86 -13.61
C ASP A 368 8.28 -24.88 -12.85
N THR A 369 8.29 -25.28 -11.56
CA THR A 369 9.48 -25.14 -10.70
C THR A 369 9.82 -26.42 -9.93
N VAL A 370 11.09 -26.56 -9.58
CA VAL A 370 11.60 -27.70 -8.77
C VAL A 370 10.91 -27.74 -7.39
N GLY A 371 10.60 -26.59 -6.79
CA GLY A 371 9.81 -26.50 -5.57
C GLY A 371 8.37 -27.02 -5.75
N GLY A 372 7.75 -26.66 -6.87
CA GLY A 372 6.43 -27.14 -7.28
C GLY A 372 6.42 -28.65 -7.51
N LEU A 373 7.49 -29.20 -8.11
CA LEU A 373 7.64 -30.63 -8.34
C LEU A 373 7.62 -31.44 -7.02
N ILE A 374 8.30 -30.96 -5.98
CA ILE A 374 8.24 -31.57 -4.65
C ILE A 374 6.81 -31.52 -4.09
N ALA A 375 6.14 -30.37 -4.19
CA ALA A 375 4.78 -30.20 -3.67
C ALA A 375 3.78 -31.15 -4.35
N LYS A 376 3.86 -31.26 -5.68
CA LYS A 376 3.04 -32.17 -6.49
C LYS A 376 3.21 -33.63 -6.07
N HIS A 377 4.46 -34.11 -5.98
CA HIS A 377 4.74 -35.49 -5.59
C HIS A 377 4.29 -35.81 -4.18
N LEU A 378 4.30 -34.87 -3.26
CA LEU A 378 3.84 -35.07 -1.88
C LEU A 378 2.33 -34.92 -1.74
N GLY A 379 1.65 -34.27 -2.68
CA GLY A 379 0.22 -33.95 -2.58
C GLY A 379 -0.14 -33.08 -1.36
N ARG A 380 0.84 -32.34 -0.82
CA ARG A 380 0.69 -31.44 0.33
C ARG A 380 1.83 -30.42 0.36
N VAL A 381 1.64 -29.36 1.17
CA VAL A 381 2.67 -28.33 1.35
C VAL A 381 3.97 -28.95 1.86
N PRO A 382 5.09 -28.74 1.16
CA PRO A 382 6.38 -29.20 1.63
C PRO A 382 6.83 -28.41 2.85
N ILE A 383 7.44 -29.08 3.80
CA ILE A 383 8.10 -28.50 4.97
C ILE A 383 9.57 -28.90 4.98
N LEU A 384 10.37 -28.29 5.84
CA LEU A 384 11.80 -28.60 5.95
C LEU A 384 12.03 -30.12 6.07
N GLY A 385 12.91 -30.66 5.21
CA GLY A 385 13.20 -32.08 5.13
C GLY A 385 12.17 -32.92 4.36
N SER A 386 11.14 -32.30 3.76
CA SER A 386 10.25 -32.98 2.80
C SER A 386 11.06 -33.39 1.58
N HIS A 387 10.85 -34.58 1.08
CA HIS A 387 11.58 -35.09 -0.08
C HIS A 387 10.69 -35.90 -1.02
N CYS A 388 11.05 -35.93 -2.27
CA CYS A 388 10.52 -36.83 -3.30
C CYS A 388 11.68 -37.41 -4.13
N GLU A 389 11.38 -38.46 -4.90
CA GLU A 389 12.33 -39.09 -5.80
C GLU A 389 11.90 -38.83 -7.23
N VAL A 390 12.83 -38.28 -8.05
CA VAL A 390 12.61 -37.89 -9.44
C VAL A 390 13.75 -38.44 -10.28
N GLY A 391 13.43 -39.37 -11.19
CA GLY A 391 14.45 -40.05 -11.96
C GLY A 391 15.47 -40.77 -11.05
N ARG A 392 16.75 -40.40 -11.24
CA ARG A 392 17.86 -40.94 -10.44
C ARG A 392 18.23 -40.11 -9.20
N TYR A 393 17.46 -39.13 -8.86
CA TYR A 393 17.75 -38.18 -7.79
C TYR A 393 16.67 -38.15 -6.72
N ARG A 394 17.10 -37.80 -5.50
CA ARG A 394 16.23 -37.38 -4.41
C ARG A 394 16.33 -35.87 -4.25
N LEU A 395 15.17 -35.23 -4.31
CA LEU A 395 14.98 -33.80 -4.06
C LEU A 395 14.51 -33.62 -2.64
N THR A 396 15.25 -32.87 -1.81
CA THR A 396 14.92 -32.61 -0.41
C THR A 396 14.80 -31.11 -0.16
N ALA A 397 13.70 -30.62 0.40
CA ALA A 397 13.54 -29.25 0.83
C ALA A 397 14.52 -28.94 1.97
N GLU A 398 15.60 -28.18 1.67
CA GLU A 398 16.71 -27.92 2.60
C GLU A 398 16.51 -26.61 3.36
N ARG A 399 15.99 -25.57 2.71
CA ARG A 399 15.77 -24.26 3.32
C ARG A 399 14.40 -23.72 2.92
N MET A 400 13.75 -23.09 3.88
CA MET A 400 12.49 -22.38 3.67
C MET A 400 12.79 -20.88 3.77
N ALA A 401 12.12 -20.03 2.97
CA ALA A 401 12.25 -18.58 2.99
C ALA A 401 10.87 -17.92 2.98
N GLY A 402 10.88 -16.64 3.37
CA GLY A 402 9.69 -15.81 3.45
C GLY A 402 8.73 -16.23 4.57
N ARG A 403 7.74 -15.40 4.87
CA ARG A 403 6.75 -15.63 5.93
C ARG A 403 5.82 -16.81 5.64
N ARG A 404 5.55 -17.09 4.37
CA ARG A 404 4.73 -18.24 3.94
C ARG A 404 5.51 -19.55 3.92
N HIS A 405 6.76 -19.58 4.43
CA HIS A 405 7.60 -20.77 4.50
C HIS A 405 7.64 -21.55 3.18
N ARG A 406 7.83 -20.83 2.06
CA ARG A 406 8.06 -21.44 0.76
C ARG A 406 9.44 -22.09 0.72
N ILE A 407 9.61 -23.14 -0.09
CA ILE A 407 10.93 -23.72 -0.30
C ILE A 407 11.82 -22.67 -0.98
N ALA A 408 12.96 -22.36 -0.38
CA ALA A 408 13.98 -21.47 -0.97
C ALA A 408 15.06 -22.28 -1.70
N SER A 409 15.53 -23.37 -1.08
CA SER A 409 16.52 -24.24 -1.70
C SER A 409 16.19 -25.72 -1.53
N VAL A 410 16.57 -26.48 -2.55
CA VAL A 410 16.39 -27.92 -2.66
C VAL A 410 17.75 -28.60 -2.72
N LEU A 411 17.98 -29.58 -1.88
CA LEU A 411 19.13 -30.46 -1.95
C LEU A 411 18.83 -31.59 -2.94
N LEU A 412 19.65 -31.71 -3.97
CA LEU A 412 19.64 -32.79 -4.94
C LEU A 412 20.69 -33.82 -4.57
N GLU A 413 20.29 -35.06 -4.37
CA GLU A 413 21.20 -36.17 -4.06
C GLU A 413 20.97 -37.35 -5.02
N PRO A 414 22.02 -37.99 -5.55
CA PRO A 414 21.87 -39.17 -6.37
C PRO A 414 21.33 -40.33 -5.52
N LEU A 415 20.34 -41.04 -6.01
CA LEU A 415 19.91 -42.29 -5.43
C LEU A 415 20.99 -43.38 -5.58
N PRO A 416 21.17 -44.24 -4.59
CA PRO A 416 22.07 -45.36 -4.75
C PRO A 416 21.62 -46.21 -5.97
N PRO A 417 22.56 -46.73 -6.76
CA PRO A 417 22.20 -47.57 -7.91
C PRO A 417 21.33 -48.72 -7.43
N VAL A 418 20.22 -48.91 -8.09
CA VAL A 418 19.36 -50.12 -7.86
C VAL A 418 20.19 -51.29 -8.25
N VAL A 419 20.76 -52.01 -7.27
CA VAL A 419 21.39 -53.32 -7.49
C VAL A 419 20.25 -54.31 -7.71
N ASP A 420 19.94 -54.56 -8.99
CA ASP A 420 18.98 -55.59 -9.35
C ASP A 420 19.49 -56.92 -8.78
N ALA A 421 18.82 -57.42 -7.77
CA ALA A 421 19.10 -58.71 -7.14
C ALA A 421 18.99 -59.91 -8.09
N VAL A 422 18.75 -59.68 -9.38
CA VAL A 422 18.66 -60.69 -10.44
C VAL A 422 20.01 -60.99 -11.08
N GLY A 423 21.03 -60.10 -10.91
CA GLY A 423 22.36 -60.29 -11.51
C GLY A 423 23.29 -61.26 -10.79
N GLU A 424 23.09 -61.51 -9.50
CA GLU A 424 23.97 -62.42 -8.73
C GLU A 424 23.66 -63.92 -8.86
N LEU A 425 22.49 -64.31 -9.36
CA LEU A 425 22.16 -65.72 -9.60
C LEU A 425 22.63 -66.27 -10.96
N ALA A 426 23.02 -65.41 -11.89
CA ALA A 426 23.46 -65.88 -13.22
C ALA A 426 24.97 -66.11 -13.34
N MET A 427 25.79 -65.74 -12.36
CA MET A 427 27.26 -65.97 -12.38
C MET A 427 27.74 -67.16 -11.55
N SER A 428 26.86 -67.86 -10.85
CA SER A 428 27.25 -69.04 -10.04
C SER A 428 27.09 -70.39 -10.77
N GLU A 429 26.55 -70.44 -12.03
CA GLU A 429 26.27 -71.69 -12.73
C GLU A 429 27.22 -72.06 -13.85
N THR A 430 28.31 -71.33 -14.09
CA THR A 430 29.28 -71.63 -15.20
C THR A 430 30.70 -72.00 -14.74
N ALA A 431 30.86 -72.54 -13.54
CA ALA A 431 32.16 -73.13 -13.12
C ALA A 431 32.04 -74.61 -12.80
N SER A 432 31.85 -75.45 -13.82
CA SER A 432 32.06 -76.88 -13.70
C SER A 432 33.38 -77.24 -14.35
N PRO A 433 34.33 -77.95 -13.64
CA PRO A 433 35.64 -78.26 -14.22
C PRO A 433 35.54 -79.47 -15.17
N ARG A 434 35.99 -79.27 -16.37
CA ARG A 434 36.26 -80.37 -17.32
C ARG A 434 37.48 -81.16 -16.80
N THR A 435 37.23 -82.32 -16.31
CA THR A 435 38.23 -83.39 -16.11
C THR A 435 38.73 -83.88 -17.45
N GLU A 436 40.01 -83.68 -17.73
CA GLU A 436 40.77 -84.36 -18.79
C GLU A 436 41.00 -85.83 -18.38
N ARG A 437 40.70 -86.74 -19.28
CA ARG A 437 41.31 -88.11 -19.30
C ARG A 437 41.90 -88.38 -20.68
N ALA A 438 43.20 -88.67 -20.61
CA ALA A 438 44.09 -89.44 -21.43
C ALA A 438 44.07 -89.28 -22.97
#